data_24ad7ce540ee8d873d4c1ee2223ea715
#
_entry.id   24ad7ce540ee8d873d4c1ee2223ea715
#
_cell.length_a   1.000
_cell.length_b   1.000
_cell.length_c   1.000
_cell.angle_alpha   90.00
_cell.angle_beta   90.00
_cell.angle_gamma   90.00
#
_symmetry.space_group_name_H-M   'P 1'
#
loop_
_entity.id
_entity.type
_entity.pdbx_description
1 polymer ?
#
loop_
_entity_poly.entity_id
_entity_poly.type
_entity_poly.pdbx_seq_one_letter_code
_entity_poly.pdbx_strand_id
1 'polypeptide(L)'
;RSLIAATLLSVLSGHIYADANITLLNVSYDPTRELYQDFNPLFAKHWKEKTGESLTIKQSHGGSGKQARAVIDGLEADVVTLALAYDIDAIAEKSGRLPKDWQKRLPHNSAPYTSTIVFLVKKGNPKGIKDWDDLIKPGVQVITPNPKTSGGARWNYLAAWGFALKKFGNNEDKAKEFIG
;
A
#
# COMPACT_ATOMS: atom_id res chain seq x y z
N ARG A 1 -52.23 58.82 -19.05
CA ARG A 1 -51.83 57.48 -19.56
C ARG A 1 -50.32 57.37 -19.36
N SER A 2 -49.90 56.75 -18.26
CA SER A 2 -48.46 56.46 -17.93
C SER A 2 -48.19 55.04 -18.25
N LEU A 3 -47.24 54.79 -19.16
CA LEU A 3 -46.65 53.48 -19.41
C LEU A 3 -45.48 53.25 -18.44
N ILE A 4 -45.61 52.25 -17.60
CA ILE A 4 -44.54 51.83 -16.75
C ILE A 4 -43.83 50.65 -17.53
N ALA A 5 -42.59 50.91 -17.97
CA ALA A 5 -41.73 49.93 -18.54
C ALA A 5 -41.06 49.11 -17.41
N ALA A 6 -41.45 47.86 -17.27
CA ALA A 6 -40.82 46.95 -16.33
C ALA A 6 -39.58 46.31 -17.02
N THR A 7 -38.37 46.72 -16.59
CA THR A 7 -37.12 46.17 -17.02
C THR A 7 -36.87 44.87 -16.21
N LEU A 8 -36.99 43.71 -16.85
CA LEU A 8 -36.57 42.44 -16.25
C LEU A 8 -35.03 42.39 -16.21
N LEU A 9 -34.47 42.54 -15.01
CA LEU A 9 -33.04 42.22 -14.76
C LEU A 9 -32.91 40.72 -14.57
N SER A 10 -32.50 39.99 -15.60
CA SER A 10 -32.12 38.60 -15.48
C SER A 10 -30.75 38.52 -14.79
N VAL A 11 -30.76 38.22 -13.49
CA VAL A 11 -29.54 37.88 -12.74
C VAL A 11 -29.05 36.52 -13.21
N LEU A 12 -28.04 36.51 -14.07
CA LEU A 12 -27.25 35.30 -14.33
C LEU A 12 -26.50 34.98 -13.03
N SER A 13 -27.03 34.05 -12.25
CA SER A 13 -26.30 33.40 -11.15
C SER A 13 -25.23 32.53 -11.74
N GLY A 14 -24.07 33.10 -12.07
CA GLY A 14 -22.87 32.37 -12.36
C GLY A 14 -22.49 31.58 -11.10
N HIS A 15 -22.61 30.26 -11.14
CA HIS A 15 -22.06 29.41 -10.11
C HIS A 15 -20.54 29.53 -10.21
N ILE A 16 -19.96 30.38 -9.37
CA ILE A 16 -18.52 30.38 -9.12
C ILE A 16 -18.26 29.09 -8.35
N TYR A 17 -17.94 28.03 -9.07
CA TYR A 17 -17.30 26.86 -8.45
C TYR A 17 -15.95 27.34 -7.98
N ALA A 18 -15.81 27.60 -6.69
CA ALA A 18 -14.49 27.75 -6.09
C ALA A 18 -13.73 26.46 -6.41
N ASP A 19 -12.58 26.58 -7.06
CA ASP A 19 -11.70 25.44 -7.37
C ASP A 19 -11.23 24.85 -6.03
N ALA A 20 -12.01 23.91 -5.50
CA ALA A 20 -11.73 23.28 -4.21
C ALA A 20 -10.45 22.47 -4.38
N ASN A 21 -9.38 22.89 -3.73
CA ASN A 21 -8.13 22.15 -3.72
C ASN A 21 -8.21 21.06 -2.63
N ILE A 22 -8.46 19.82 -3.04
CA ILE A 22 -8.52 18.66 -2.15
C ILE A 22 -7.11 18.17 -1.92
N THR A 23 -6.74 17.91 -0.67
CA THR A 23 -5.46 17.25 -0.33
C THR A 23 -5.76 15.91 0.29
N LEU A 24 -5.14 14.84 -0.25
CA LEU A 24 -5.16 13.49 0.31
C LEU A 24 -3.76 13.09 0.78
N LEU A 25 -3.68 12.35 1.88
CA LEU A 25 -2.47 11.67 2.34
C LEU A 25 -2.58 10.17 2.06
N ASN A 26 -1.75 9.65 1.16
CA ASN A 26 -1.57 8.21 0.95
C ASN A 26 -0.37 7.71 1.76
N VAL A 27 -0.63 6.83 2.70
CA VAL A 27 0.39 6.16 3.52
C VAL A 27 0.64 4.79 2.94
N SER A 28 1.83 4.58 2.36
CA SER A 28 2.18 3.34 1.67
C SER A 28 3.50 2.74 2.16
N TYR A 29 3.81 1.50 1.75
CA TYR A 29 5.08 0.87 2.09
C TYR A 29 6.13 1.09 0.99
N ASP A 30 7.42 0.97 1.33
CA ASP A 30 8.55 1.44 0.50
C ASP A 30 8.55 0.99 -0.97
N PRO A 31 8.25 -0.28 -1.33
CA PRO A 31 8.29 -0.75 -2.72
C PRO A 31 7.31 -0.07 -3.67
N THR A 32 6.34 0.67 -3.15
CA THR A 32 5.33 1.36 -3.98
C THR A 32 5.66 2.82 -4.26
N ARG A 33 6.84 3.27 -3.88
CA ARG A 33 7.26 4.67 -4.02
C ARG A 33 7.20 5.15 -5.47
N GLU A 34 7.85 4.45 -6.36
CA GLU A 34 7.91 4.79 -7.79
C GLU A 34 6.52 4.66 -8.43
N LEU A 35 5.76 3.60 -8.10
CA LEU A 35 4.40 3.43 -8.57
C LEU A 35 3.54 4.68 -8.29
N TYR A 36 3.58 5.19 -7.08
CA TYR A 36 2.76 6.36 -6.71
C TYR A 36 3.31 7.68 -7.24
N GLN A 37 4.61 7.79 -7.48
CA GLN A 37 5.19 8.94 -8.20
C GLN A 37 4.60 9.08 -9.61
N ASP A 38 4.40 7.96 -10.30
CA ASP A 38 3.82 7.93 -11.64
C ASP A 38 2.28 8.00 -11.61
N PHE A 39 1.64 7.29 -10.68
CA PHE A 39 0.20 7.17 -10.60
C PHE A 39 -0.50 8.47 -10.15
N ASN A 40 0.05 9.16 -9.14
CA ASN A 40 -0.63 10.30 -8.52
C ASN A 40 -0.91 11.47 -9.50
N PRO A 41 0.03 11.88 -10.37
CA PRO A 41 -0.24 12.91 -11.36
C PRO A 41 -1.34 12.51 -12.34
N LEU A 42 -1.36 11.23 -12.75
CA LEU A 42 -2.37 10.70 -13.68
C LEU A 42 -3.76 10.69 -13.02
N PHE A 43 -3.82 10.27 -11.75
CA PHE A 43 -5.07 10.26 -11.02
C PHE A 43 -5.58 11.69 -10.74
N ALA A 44 -4.71 12.62 -10.35
CA ALA A 44 -5.08 14.02 -10.13
C ALA A 44 -5.64 14.67 -11.41
N LYS A 45 -5.02 14.40 -12.56
CA LYS A 45 -5.53 14.83 -13.87
C LYS A 45 -6.91 14.24 -14.16
N HIS A 46 -7.05 12.91 -14.02
CA HIS A 46 -8.34 12.22 -14.22
C HIS A 46 -9.44 12.78 -13.32
N TRP A 47 -9.11 13.04 -12.04
CA TRP A 47 -10.06 13.60 -11.08
C TRP A 47 -10.54 14.98 -11.52
N LYS A 48 -9.61 15.84 -11.92
CA LYS A 48 -9.95 17.20 -12.40
C LYS A 48 -10.81 17.16 -13.65
N GLU A 49 -10.51 16.29 -14.61
CA GLU A 49 -11.31 16.11 -15.83
C GLU A 49 -12.73 15.62 -15.52
N LYS A 50 -12.88 14.76 -14.52
CA LYS A 50 -14.15 14.16 -14.13
C LYS A 50 -15.02 15.05 -13.26
N THR A 51 -14.42 15.81 -12.34
CA THR A 51 -15.16 16.54 -11.28
C THR A 51 -15.00 18.05 -11.34
N GLY A 52 -13.97 18.58 -12.03
CA GLY A 52 -13.57 19.97 -12.00
C GLY A 52 -12.72 20.36 -10.79
N GLU A 53 -12.52 19.46 -9.82
CA GLU A 53 -11.79 19.72 -8.58
C GLU A 53 -10.28 19.48 -8.75
N SER A 54 -9.45 20.33 -8.14
CA SER A 54 -8.01 20.14 -8.08
C SER A 54 -7.64 19.24 -6.91
N LEU A 55 -6.81 18.22 -7.18
CA LEU A 55 -6.38 17.21 -6.19
C LEU A 55 -4.87 17.21 -6.02
N THR A 56 -4.42 17.33 -4.77
CA THR A 56 -3.02 17.14 -4.36
C THR A 56 -2.90 15.87 -3.53
N ILE A 57 -2.04 14.94 -3.95
CA ILE A 57 -1.79 13.69 -3.22
C ILE A 57 -0.43 13.76 -2.55
N LYS A 58 -0.41 13.86 -1.23
CA LYS A 58 0.78 13.73 -0.40
C LYS A 58 1.09 12.26 -0.16
N GLN A 59 2.37 11.93 -0.04
CA GLN A 59 2.85 10.57 0.16
C GLN A 59 3.67 10.44 1.44
N SER A 60 3.43 9.34 2.17
CA SER A 60 4.31 8.85 3.21
C SER A 60 4.72 7.42 2.87
N HIS A 61 6.02 7.17 2.74
CA HIS A 61 6.57 5.85 2.46
C HIS A 61 7.43 5.35 3.62
N GLY A 62 7.40 4.06 3.88
CA GLY A 62 8.19 3.43 4.93
C GLY A 62 7.91 1.94 5.05
N GLY A 63 8.51 1.26 6.02
CA GLY A 63 8.18 -0.13 6.29
C GLY A 63 6.70 -0.29 6.68
N SER A 64 6.02 -1.32 6.14
CA SER A 64 4.57 -1.53 6.28
C SER A 64 4.09 -1.47 7.74
N GLY A 65 4.74 -2.21 8.65
CA GLY A 65 4.39 -2.17 10.08
C GLY A 65 4.68 -0.83 10.75
N LYS A 66 5.72 -0.09 10.29
CA LYS A 66 6.00 1.27 10.77
C LYS A 66 4.90 2.23 10.35
N GLN A 67 4.43 2.14 9.10
CA GLN A 67 3.34 2.97 8.60
C GLN A 67 2.01 2.66 9.31
N ALA A 68 1.69 1.36 9.51
CA ALA A 68 0.52 0.98 10.30
C ALA A 68 0.56 1.58 11.71
N ARG A 69 1.72 1.52 12.36
CA ARG A 69 1.91 2.12 13.69
C ARG A 69 1.69 3.63 13.66
N ALA A 70 2.24 4.35 12.69
CA ALA A 70 2.06 5.79 12.58
C ALA A 70 0.58 6.19 12.47
N VAL A 71 -0.21 5.43 11.69
CA VAL A 71 -1.66 5.67 11.55
C VAL A 71 -2.41 5.36 12.86
N ILE A 72 -2.05 4.29 13.56
CA ILE A 72 -2.61 3.95 14.88
C ILE A 72 -2.31 5.06 15.88
N ASP A 73 -1.09 5.59 15.86
CA ASP A 73 -0.60 6.62 16.77
C ASP A 73 -1.08 8.05 16.40
N GLY A 74 -1.89 8.19 15.33
CA GLY A 74 -2.59 9.44 15.02
C GLY A 74 -2.26 10.09 13.69
N LEU A 75 -1.40 9.52 12.83
CA LEU A 75 -1.19 10.04 11.49
C LEU A 75 -2.52 10.00 10.71
N GLU A 76 -2.98 11.16 10.27
CA GLU A 76 -4.23 11.31 9.53
C GLU A 76 -4.05 10.92 8.07
N ALA A 77 -4.20 9.63 7.79
CA ALA A 77 -4.14 9.07 6.44
C ALA A 77 -5.55 8.97 5.84
N ASP A 78 -5.70 9.41 4.60
CA ASP A 78 -6.93 9.22 3.82
C ASP A 78 -6.94 7.85 3.14
N VAL A 79 -5.76 7.39 2.72
CA VAL A 79 -5.55 6.08 2.09
C VAL A 79 -4.36 5.38 2.71
N VAL A 80 -4.49 4.07 2.96
CA VAL A 80 -3.38 3.21 3.35
C VAL A 80 -3.20 2.08 2.33
N THR A 81 -1.96 1.88 1.87
CA THR A 81 -1.60 0.80 0.94
C THR A 81 -0.39 0.06 1.51
N LEU A 82 -0.65 -1.02 2.23
CA LEU A 82 0.37 -1.74 3.02
C LEU A 82 0.63 -3.14 2.47
N ALA A 83 1.72 -3.77 2.90
CA ALA A 83 2.16 -5.05 2.37
C ALA A 83 1.30 -6.24 2.80
N LEU A 84 0.65 -6.16 3.96
CA LEU A 84 -0.12 -7.26 4.54
C LEU A 84 -1.49 -6.79 5.02
N ALA A 85 -2.50 -7.62 4.82
CA ALA A 85 -3.82 -7.43 5.43
C ALA A 85 -3.71 -7.28 6.96
N TYR A 86 -2.84 -8.05 7.61
CA TYR A 86 -2.57 -7.96 9.05
C TYR A 86 -2.25 -6.53 9.53
N ASP A 87 -1.48 -5.75 8.77
CA ASP A 87 -1.15 -4.38 9.13
C ASP A 87 -2.38 -3.45 9.05
N ILE A 88 -3.26 -3.70 8.07
CA ILE A 88 -4.51 -2.95 7.93
C ILE A 88 -5.54 -3.39 8.97
N ASP A 89 -5.60 -4.69 9.31
CA ASP A 89 -6.41 -5.22 10.40
C ASP A 89 -6.02 -4.57 11.74
N ALA A 90 -4.72 -4.42 11.99
CA ALA A 90 -4.24 -3.74 13.20
C ALA A 90 -4.68 -2.26 13.27
N ILE A 91 -4.73 -1.55 12.14
CA ILE A 91 -5.29 -0.19 12.07
C ILE A 91 -6.79 -0.23 12.40
N ALA A 92 -7.55 -1.14 11.76
CA ALA A 92 -8.99 -1.26 11.98
C ALA A 92 -9.33 -1.57 13.45
N GLU A 93 -8.57 -2.47 14.08
CA GLU A 93 -8.80 -2.90 15.46
C GLU A 93 -8.44 -1.83 16.49
N LYS A 94 -7.30 -1.13 16.28
CA LYS A 94 -6.72 -0.25 17.30
C LYS A 94 -7.11 1.21 17.15
N SER A 95 -7.40 1.68 15.94
CA SER A 95 -7.76 3.08 15.71
C SER A 95 -9.26 3.32 15.59
N GLY A 96 -10.04 2.30 15.24
CA GLY A 96 -11.46 2.44 14.93
C GLY A 96 -11.78 3.28 13.67
N ARG A 97 -10.77 3.70 12.91
CA ARG A 97 -10.91 4.57 11.72
C ARG A 97 -11.30 3.81 10.46
N LEU A 98 -11.20 2.48 10.49
CA LEU A 98 -11.48 1.61 9.37
C LEU A 98 -12.39 0.47 9.84
N PRO A 99 -13.45 0.10 9.09
CA PRO A 99 -14.29 -1.04 9.46
C PRO A 99 -13.51 -2.36 9.38
N LYS A 100 -13.83 -3.31 10.25
CA LYS A 100 -13.14 -4.61 10.31
C LYS A 100 -13.31 -5.44 9.04
N ASP A 101 -14.37 -5.21 8.28
CA ASP A 101 -14.63 -5.88 7.00
C ASP A 101 -14.13 -5.08 5.78
N TRP A 102 -13.14 -4.23 5.96
CA TRP A 102 -12.54 -3.36 4.94
C TRP A 102 -12.19 -4.09 3.64
N GLN A 103 -11.78 -5.36 3.70
CA GLN A 103 -11.45 -6.16 2.52
C GLN A 103 -12.60 -6.31 1.52
N LYS A 104 -13.85 -6.23 2.01
CA LYS A 104 -15.06 -6.35 1.17
C LYS A 104 -15.39 -5.06 0.40
N ARG A 105 -14.75 -3.95 0.71
CA ARG A 105 -15.10 -2.63 0.15
C ARG A 105 -14.69 -2.45 -1.31
N LEU A 106 -13.61 -3.10 -1.73
CA LEU A 106 -13.07 -3.00 -3.09
C LEU A 106 -12.86 -4.39 -3.70
N PRO A 107 -12.79 -4.50 -5.04
CA PRO A 107 -12.51 -5.77 -5.72
C PRO A 107 -11.22 -6.45 -5.22
N HIS A 108 -11.12 -7.75 -5.42
CA HIS A 108 -9.95 -8.56 -5.07
C HIS A 108 -9.51 -8.43 -3.60
N ASN A 109 -10.50 -8.40 -2.67
CA ASN A 109 -10.26 -8.19 -1.24
C ASN A 109 -9.50 -6.89 -0.94
N SER A 110 -9.80 -5.84 -1.70
CA SER A 110 -9.14 -4.53 -1.60
C SER A 110 -7.64 -4.58 -1.90
N ALA A 111 -7.19 -5.56 -2.71
CA ALA A 111 -5.80 -5.69 -3.15
C ALA A 111 -5.65 -5.13 -4.57
N PRO A 112 -4.99 -3.96 -4.76
CA PRO A 112 -4.86 -3.33 -6.08
C PRO A 112 -3.86 -4.06 -7.00
N TYR A 113 -2.95 -4.87 -6.46
CA TYR A 113 -1.97 -5.65 -7.19
C TYR A 113 -1.47 -6.83 -6.33
N THR A 114 -0.75 -7.75 -6.96
CA THR A 114 -0.07 -8.88 -6.31
C THR A 114 1.42 -8.84 -6.60
N SER A 115 2.21 -9.50 -5.75
CA SER A 115 3.65 -9.63 -5.91
C SER A 115 4.09 -11.04 -5.49
N THR A 116 5.39 -11.32 -5.62
CA THR A 116 5.99 -12.59 -5.20
C THR A 116 7.36 -12.35 -4.57
N ILE A 117 7.86 -13.35 -3.82
CA ILE A 117 9.21 -13.35 -3.29
C ILE A 117 10.15 -13.98 -4.32
N VAL A 118 11.27 -13.31 -4.56
CA VAL A 118 12.33 -13.78 -5.48
C VAL A 118 13.69 -13.64 -4.82
N PHE A 119 14.66 -14.42 -5.29
CA PHE A 119 16.06 -14.30 -4.89
C PHE A 119 16.76 -13.29 -5.78
N LEU A 120 17.27 -12.22 -5.17
CA LEU A 120 18.19 -11.30 -5.85
C LEU A 120 19.63 -11.79 -5.62
N VAL A 121 20.28 -12.18 -6.67
CA VAL A 121 21.65 -12.72 -6.64
C VAL A 121 22.62 -11.85 -7.42
N LYS A 122 23.93 -11.97 -7.14
CA LYS A 122 24.97 -11.28 -7.92
C LYS A 122 24.90 -11.71 -9.39
N LYS A 123 25.27 -10.80 -10.28
CA LYS A 123 25.34 -11.07 -11.72
C LYS A 123 26.09 -12.37 -12.00
N GLY A 124 25.50 -13.23 -12.82
CA GLY A 124 26.03 -14.55 -13.13
C GLY A 124 25.81 -15.62 -12.07
N ASN A 125 25.14 -15.28 -10.95
CA ASN A 125 24.83 -16.21 -9.86
C ASN A 125 26.02 -17.11 -9.45
N PRO A 126 27.15 -16.55 -9.00
CA PRO A 126 28.39 -17.29 -8.79
C PRO A 126 28.29 -18.37 -7.71
N LYS A 127 27.26 -18.30 -6.84
CA LYS A 127 27.00 -19.31 -5.80
C LYS A 127 25.95 -20.35 -6.21
N GLY A 128 25.41 -20.26 -7.42
CA GLY A 128 24.44 -21.21 -7.96
C GLY A 128 23.14 -21.29 -7.15
N ILE A 129 22.67 -20.18 -6.57
CA ILE A 129 21.44 -20.11 -5.80
C ILE A 129 20.25 -20.30 -6.74
N LYS A 130 19.46 -21.34 -6.52
CA LYS A 130 18.28 -21.67 -7.33
C LYS A 130 17.02 -21.83 -6.48
N ASP A 131 17.17 -22.26 -5.24
CA ASP A 131 16.05 -22.53 -4.33
C ASP A 131 16.43 -22.21 -2.87
N TRP A 132 15.48 -22.29 -1.98
CA TRP A 132 15.63 -22.02 -0.54
C TRP A 132 16.72 -22.87 0.12
N ASP A 133 16.89 -24.13 -0.30
CA ASP A 133 17.95 -25.01 0.18
C ASP A 133 19.36 -24.49 -0.06
N ASP A 134 19.53 -23.68 -1.08
CA ASP A 134 20.82 -23.11 -1.40
C ASP A 134 21.21 -21.98 -0.43
N LEU A 135 20.23 -21.39 0.25
CA LEU A 135 20.46 -20.28 1.19
C LEU A 135 21.16 -20.73 2.48
N ILE A 136 20.98 -22.01 2.88
CA ILE A 136 21.60 -22.57 4.10
C ILE A 136 22.97 -23.22 3.85
N LYS A 137 23.48 -23.17 2.61
CA LYS A 137 24.80 -23.71 2.27
C LYS A 137 25.94 -22.91 2.93
N PRO A 138 27.04 -23.55 3.33
CA PRO A 138 28.20 -22.85 3.85
C PRO A 138 28.69 -21.72 2.94
N GLY A 139 28.99 -20.57 3.53
CA GLY A 139 29.47 -19.39 2.80
C GLY A 139 28.39 -18.60 2.03
N VAL A 140 27.11 -18.96 2.12
CA VAL A 140 26.00 -18.14 1.66
C VAL A 140 25.60 -17.18 2.77
N GLN A 141 25.43 -15.92 2.42
CA GLN A 141 24.93 -14.88 3.31
C GLN A 141 23.63 -14.33 2.75
N VAL A 142 22.59 -14.27 3.57
CA VAL A 142 21.27 -13.76 3.23
C VAL A 142 21.09 -12.39 3.84
N ILE A 143 20.61 -11.42 3.04
CA ILE A 143 20.24 -10.09 3.51
C ILE A 143 18.72 -9.99 3.36
N THR A 144 18.04 -9.73 4.46
CA THR A 144 16.61 -9.50 4.50
C THR A 144 16.30 -8.35 5.44
N PRO A 145 15.23 -7.55 5.20
CA PRO A 145 14.82 -6.50 6.12
C PRO A 145 14.34 -7.07 7.46
N ASN A 146 14.19 -6.17 8.44
CA ASN A 146 13.69 -6.56 9.77
C ASN A 146 12.17 -6.82 9.74
N PRO A 147 11.68 -8.01 10.12
CA PRO A 147 10.25 -8.35 10.09
C PRO A 147 9.39 -7.55 11.09
N LYS A 148 10.01 -6.93 12.10
CA LYS A 148 9.28 -6.05 13.05
C LYS A 148 8.78 -4.76 12.40
N THR A 149 9.42 -4.32 11.32
CA THR A 149 9.11 -3.06 10.64
C THR A 149 8.74 -3.23 9.18
N SER A 150 9.24 -4.27 8.52
CA SER A 150 9.06 -4.54 7.10
C SER A 150 8.03 -5.64 6.85
N GLY A 151 7.00 -5.32 6.08
CA GLY A 151 6.04 -6.30 5.57
C GLY A 151 6.67 -7.27 4.58
N GLY A 152 7.61 -6.80 3.73
CA GLY A 152 8.38 -7.65 2.83
C GLY A 152 9.18 -8.72 3.56
N ALA A 153 9.82 -8.36 4.69
CA ALA A 153 10.54 -9.34 5.50
C ALA A 153 9.62 -10.42 6.09
N ARG A 154 8.40 -10.06 6.48
CA ARG A 154 7.40 -11.04 6.93
C ARG A 154 6.97 -11.98 5.81
N TRP A 155 6.83 -11.47 4.59
CA TRP A 155 6.58 -12.32 3.42
C TRP A 155 7.77 -13.22 3.09
N ASN A 156 9.03 -12.73 3.23
CA ASN A 156 10.22 -13.58 3.08
C ASN A 156 10.19 -14.76 4.06
N TYR A 157 9.89 -14.47 5.33
CA TYR A 157 9.77 -15.52 6.35
C TYR A 157 8.64 -16.51 6.02
N LEU A 158 7.46 -16.04 5.65
CA LEU A 158 6.33 -16.90 5.30
C LEU A 158 6.59 -17.74 4.06
N ALA A 159 7.32 -17.21 3.07
CA ALA A 159 7.71 -17.99 1.88
C ALA A 159 8.70 -19.08 2.23
N ALA A 160 9.72 -18.80 3.06
CA ALA A 160 10.66 -19.81 3.58
C ALA A 160 9.94 -20.87 4.41
N TRP A 161 9.01 -20.45 5.28
CA TRP A 161 8.18 -21.36 6.09
C TRP A 161 7.34 -22.28 5.22
N GLY A 162 6.63 -21.74 4.22
CA GLY A 162 5.81 -22.51 3.29
C GLY A 162 6.64 -23.52 2.49
N PHE A 163 7.84 -23.12 2.03
CA PHE A 163 8.77 -24.03 1.40
C PHE A 163 9.18 -25.17 2.33
N ALA A 164 9.58 -24.85 3.56
CA ALA A 164 10.01 -25.84 4.55
C ALA A 164 8.88 -26.82 4.90
N LEU A 165 7.67 -26.34 5.13
CA LEU A 165 6.50 -27.21 5.37
C LEU A 165 6.27 -28.17 4.20
N LYS A 166 6.30 -27.67 2.96
CA LYS A 166 6.16 -28.51 1.77
C LYS A 166 7.26 -29.55 1.67
N LYS A 167 8.51 -29.15 1.92
CA LYS A 167 9.68 -30.03 1.88
C LYS A 167 9.61 -31.13 2.92
N PHE A 168 9.18 -30.85 4.12
CA PHE A 168 9.18 -31.78 5.25
C PHE A 168 7.80 -32.39 5.55
N GLY A 169 6.88 -32.40 4.58
CA GLY A 169 5.57 -33.04 4.71
C GLY A 169 4.72 -32.46 5.85
N ASN A 170 4.71 -31.14 6.01
CA ASN A 170 4.04 -30.40 7.07
C ASN A 170 4.57 -30.64 8.50
N ASN A 171 5.81 -31.11 8.63
CA ASN A 171 6.48 -31.22 9.92
C ASN A 171 7.01 -29.85 10.38
N GLU A 172 6.30 -29.23 11.33
CA GLU A 172 6.62 -27.88 11.82
C GLU A 172 7.97 -27.80 12.53
N ASP A 173 8.38 -28.85 13.26
CA ASP A 173 9.65 -28.84 14.00
C ASP A 173 10.84 -28.83 13.04
N LYS A 174 10.77 -29.65 11.97
CA LYS A 174 11.78 -29.61 10.89
C LYS A 174 11.75 -28.30 10.12
N ALA A 175 10.58 -27.69 9.94
CA ALA A 175 10.46 -26.38 9.31
C ALA A 175 11.09 -25.28 10.18
N LYS A 176 10.90 -25.32 11.51
CA LYS A 176 11.56 -24.41 12.45
C LYS A 176 13.08 -24.55 12.40
N GLU A 177 13.60 -25.79 12.43
CA GLU A 177 15.03 -26.07 12.32
C GLU A 177 15.64 -25.54 11.01
N PHE A 178 14.91 -25.65 9.91
CA PHE A 178 15.36 -25.17 8.60
C PHE A 178 15.48 -23.64 8.52
N ILE A 179 14.61 -22.90 9.24
CA ILE A 179 14.55 -21.43 9.18
C ILE A 179 15.44 -20.77 10.24
N GLY A 180 15.64 -21.43 11.40
CA GLY A 180 16.38 -20.90 12.55
C GLY A 180 17.86 -20.98 12.36
#